data_f5609e6c06d52a6eb392878dfa232472
#
_entry.id   f5609e6c06d52a6eb392878dfa232472
#
_cell.length_a   1.000
_cell.length_b   1.000
_cell.length_c   1.000
_cell.angle_alpha   90.00
_cell.angle_beta   90.00
_cell.angle_gamma   90.00
#
_symmetry.space_group_name_H-M   'P 1'
#
loop_
_entity.id
_entity.type
_entity.pdbx_description
1 polymer ?
#
loop_
_entity_poly.entity_id
_entity_poly.type
_entity_poly.pdbx_seq_one_letter_code
_entity_poly.pdbx_strand_id
1 'polypeptide(L)'
;IWRKMIEAAKKYDRIVQAGLQIRSNPGMKAAIEYLQGGQLGEVYMAKGLCYKWRDTIGRTPDSPVPAGVDYDLWLGPAPQRPFSQNRFHYNWHWNWDYGNGDIGNQGVHQFDIARWGLGMDEHPIKVSSTGAHVMFDDDQETPNVQHSIFSYDPKSTGGKPKILQFEVRHWITNHEGQIGEGPDNTIGVIFYGSEGYLVVDGYASWHAVLGRDRKPAASANVEGDHFKNFVDAVRSRNAGSLNCSIEEGYKSTVLCHMAN
;
A
#
# COMPACT_ATOMS: atom_id res chain seq x y z
N ILE A 1 -16.88 2.98 -6.09
CA ILE A 1 -17.33 2.44 -4.78
C ILE A 1 -16.85 3.34 -3.63
N TRP A 2 -15.57 3.63 -3.43
CA TRP A 2 -15.02 4.39 -2.31
C TRP A 2 -15.70 5.75 -2.07
N ARG A 3 -15.93 6.56 -3.11
CA ARG A 3 -16.64 7.86 -2.97
C ARG A 3 -18.03 7.68 -2.37
N LYS A 4 -18.77 6.66 -2.80
CA LYS A 4 -20.10 6.34 -2.25
C LYS A 4 -20.04 5.85 -0.81
N MET A 5 -18.98 5.14 -0.43
CA MET A 5 -18.75 4.75 0.97
C MET A 5 -18.48 5.97 1.85
N ILE A 6 -17.68 6.93 1.38
CA ILE A 6 -17.43 8.19 2.10
C ILE A 6 -18.73 8.99 2.26
N GLU A 7 -19.50 9.17 1.17
CA GLU A 7 -20.79 9.86 1.20
C GLU A 7 -21.77 9.16 2.18
N ALA A 8 -21.83 7.84 2.16
CA ALA A 8 -22.70 7.06 3.05
C ALA A 8 -22.26 7.15 4.51
N ALA A 9 -20.96 7.06 4.79
CA ALA A 9 -20.42 7.21 6.14
C ALA A 9 -20.83 8.55 6.75
N LYS A 10 -20.66 9.65 5.98
CA LYS A 10 -21.07 11.01 6.39
C LYS A 10 -22.59 11.13 6.55
N LYS A 11 -23.35 10.67 5.54
CA LYS A 11 -24.82 10.77 5.54
C LYS A 11 -25.48 10.06 6.71
N TYR A 12 -24.96 8.90 7.07
CA TYR A 12 -25.54 8.04 8.11
C TYR A 12 -24.79 8.12 9.44
N ASP A 13 -23.85 9.05 9.58
CA ASP A 13 -23.03 9.22 10.79
C ASP A 13 -22.41 7.89 11.27
N ARG A 14 -21.68 7.21 10.38
CA ARG A 14 -21.04 5.93 10.69
C ARG A 14 -19.54 6.07 10.81
N ILE A 15 -18.99 5.41 11.82
CA ILE A 15 -17.55 5.27 12.01
C ILE A 15 -17.05 4.22 11.01
N VAL A 16 -16.22 4.63 10.06
CA VAL A 16 -15.66 3.74 9.02
C VAL A 16 -14.16 3.92 8.98
N GLN A 17 -13.41 2.85 9.23
CA GLN A 17 -11.96 2.82 9.21
C GLN A 17 -11.46 2.02 8.00
N ALA A 18 -10.44 2.53 7.31
CA ALA A 18 -9.74 1.77 6.29
C ALA A 18 -8.68 0.84 6.91
N GLY A 19 -8.50 -0.36 6.34
CA GLY A 19 -7.57 -1.39 6.85
C GLY A 19 -6.10 -1.09 6.54
N LEU A 20 -5.64 0.15 6.75
CA LEU A 20 -4.24 0.56 6.58
C LEU A 20 -3.56 0.63 7.96
N GLN A 21 -3.28 -0.53 8.53
CA GLN A 21 -2.89 -0.72 9.93
C GLN A 21 -1.63 0.01 10.32
N ILE A 22 -0.71 0.21 9.37
CA ILE A 22 0.59 0.87 9.59
C ILE A 22 0.40 2.27 10.21
N ARG A 23 -0.67 2.99 9.85
CA ARG A 23 -0.99 4.31 10.43
C ARG A 23 -1.26 4.28 11.93
N SER A 24 -1.58 3.13 12.50
CA SER A 24 -1.79 3.01 13.94
C SER A 24 -0.52 2.76 14.73
N ASN A 25 0.60 2.47 14.08
CA ASN A 25 1.86 2.18 14.76
C ASN A 25 2.54 3.47 15.22
N PRO A 26 2.82 3.63 16.54
CA PRO A 26 3.54 4.80 17.06
C PRO A 26 4.92 4.96 16.42
N GLY A 27 5.62 3.86 16.12
CA GLY A 27 6.89 3.89 15.40
C GLY A 27 6.74 4.57 14.04
N MET A 28 5.66 4.28 13.30
CA MET A 28 5.43 4.90 12.00
C MET A 28 5.07 6.40 12.12
N LYS A 29 4.26 6.76 13.11
CA LYS A 29 3.99 8.19 13.39
C LYS A 29 5.28 8.96 13.65
N ALA A 30 6.19 8.39 14.45
CA ALA A 30 7.51 8.97 14.69
C ALA A 30 8.36 9.09 13.42
N ALA A 31 8.30 8.11 12.50
CA ALA A 31 8.95 8.22 11.19
C ALA A 31 8.42 9.40 10.37
N ILE A 32 7.10 9.57 10.32
CA ILE A 32 6.47 10.68 9.60
C ILE A 32 6.82 12.03 10.24
N GLU A 33 6.80 12.13 11.57
CA GLU A 33 7.21 13.32 12.31
C GLU A 33 8.69 13.66 12.03
N TYR A 34 9.57 12.65 11.97
CA TYR A 34 10.97 12.82 11.60
C TYR A 34 11.14 13.38 10.17
N LEU A 35 10.38 12.81 9.19
CA LEU A 35 10.40 13.30 7.81
C LEU A 35 9.90 14.74 7.70
N GLN A 36 8.77 15.05 8.33
CA GLN A 36 8.12 16.37 8.29
C GLN A 36 8.85 17.42 9.14
N GLY A 37 9.59 16.98 10.14
CA GLY A 37 10.44 17.83 10.98
C GLY A 37 11.72 18.32 10.32
N GLY A 38 11.99 17.90 9.07
CA GLY A 38 13.11 18.39 8.26
C GLY A 38 14.47 17.77 8.58
N GLN A 39 14.54 16.70 9.36
CA GLN A 39 15.80 16.06 9.75
C GLN A 39 16.54 15.41 8.55
N LEU A 40 15.81 15.07 7.47
CA LEU A 40 16.40 14.64 6.19
C LEU A 40 16.64 15.79 5.20
N GLY A 41 16.51 17.04 5.66
CA GLY A 41 16.43 18.17 4.74
C GLY A 41 15.19 18.14 3.89
N GLU A 42 15.30 18.45 2.61
CA GLU A 42 14.19 18.40 1.67
C GLU A 42 13.93 16.97 1.19
N VAL A 43 12.80 16.38 1.58
CA VAL A 43 12.37 15.07 1.08
C VAL A 43 11.72 15.24 -0.29
N TYR A 44 12.37 14.73 -1.33
CA TYR A 44 11.99 14.91 -2.72
C TYR A 44 11.45 13.64 -3.40
N MET A 45 11.75 12.46 -2.84
CA MET A 45 11.32 11.19 -3.43
C MET A 45 11.01 10.15 -2.36
N ALA A 46 10.00 9.33 -2.64
CA ALA A 46 9.76 8.07 -1.94
C ALA A 46 9.76 6.91 -2.92
N LYS A 47 10.27 5.75 -2.50
CA LYS A 47 10.22 4.49 -3.25
C LYS A 47 9.52 3.44 -2.42
N GLY A 48 8.35 2.99 -2.86
CA GLY A 48 7.62 1.87 -2.27
C GLY A 48 8.06 0.56 -2.91
N LEU A 49 8.26 -0.46 -2.07
CA LEU A 49 8.75 -1.78 -2.45
C LEU A 49 7.73 -2.85 -2.07
N CYS A 50 7.37 -3.68 -3.03
CA CYS A 50 6.55 -4.87 -2.84
C CYS A 50 7.22 -6.08 -3.54
N TYR A 51 8.33 -6.56 -2.96
CA TYR A 51 9.05 -7.72 -3.46
C TYR A 51 8.68 -8.92 -2.62
N LYS A 52 8.00 -9.88 -3.24
CA LYS A 52 7.48 -11.05 -2.55
C LYS A 52 7.92 -12.35 -3.21
N TRP A 53 8.25 -13.32 -2.38
CA TRP A 53 8.45 -14.71 -2.76
C TRP A 53 7.09 -15.34 -3.12
N ARG A 54 6.55 -14.95 -4.28
CA ARG A 54 5.32 -15.53 -4.84
C ARG A 54 5.67 -16.59 -5.84
N ASP A 55 5.09 -17.74 -5.68
CA ASP A 55 5.17 -18.84 -6.64
C ASP A 55 4.01 -18.76 -7.64
N THR A 56 4.02 -19.63 -8.64
CA THR A 56 2.91 -19.81 -9.57
C THR A 56 1.63 -20.23 -8.84
N ILE A 57 0.50 -19.74 -9.30
CA ILE A 57 -0.82 -20.21 -8.85
C ILE A 57 -1.33 -21.40 -9.68
N GLY A 58 -0.56 -21.83 -10.70
CA GLY A 58 -0.93 -22.90 -11.61
C GLY A 58 -2.17 -22.59 -12.45
N ARG A 59 -2.67 -23.61 -13.13
CA ARG A 59 -3.92 -23.56 -13.90
C ARG A 59 -4.97 -24.45 -13.29
N THR A 60 -6.16 -23.90 -13.06
CA THR A 60 -7.29 -24.63 -12.47
C THR A 60 -8.54 -24.42 -13.33
N PRO A 61 -9.12 -25.47 -13.90
CA PRO A 61 -10.31 -25.38 -14.71
C PRO A 61 -11.53 -24.91 -13.91
N ASP A 62 -12.54 -24.44 -14.62
CA ASP A 62 -13.84 -24.17 -14.02
C ASP A 62 -14.45 -25.46 -13.45
N SER A 63 -15.15 -25.32 -12.34
CA SER A 63 -15.75 -26.42 -11.61
C SER A 63 -17.09 -26.03 -10.97
N PRO A 64 -17.89 -26.98 -10.50
CA PRO A 64 -19.06 -26.65 -9.69
C PRO A 64 -18.70 -25.85 -8.45
N VAL A 65 -19.61 -24.96 -8.05
CA VAL A 65 -19.47 -24.21 -6.78
C VAL A 65 -19.45 -25.19 -5.60
N PRO A 66 -18.49 -25.07 -4.67
CA PRO A 66 -18.40 -25.93 -3.50
C PRO A 66 -19.66 -25.85 -2.63
N ALA A 67 -20.01 -26.95 -1.99
CA ALA A 67 -21.16 -26.97 -1.07
C ALA A 67 -20.98 -25.95 0.07
N GLY A 68 -22.04 -25.24 0.39
CA GLY A 68 -22.04 -24.21 1.43
C GLY A 68 -21.49 -22.84 1.01
N VAL A 69 -21.10 -22.67 -0.25
CA VAL A 69 -20.67 -21.37 -0.80
C VAL A 69 -21.85 -20.72 -1.53
N ASP A 70 -22.24 -19.52 -1.10
CA ASP A 70 -23.12 -18.62 -1.84
C ASP A 70 -22.27 -17.80 -2.81
N TYR A 71 -22.08 -18.34 -4.02
CA TYR A 71 -21.17 -17.75 -5.00
C TYR A 71 -21.71 -16.45 -5.60
N ASP A 72 -23.04 -16.30 -5.71
CA ASP A 72 -23.65 -15.06 -6.20
C ASP A 72 -23.41 -13.92 -5.19
N LEU A 73 -23.61 -14.20 -3.90
CA LEU A 73 -23.29 -13.23 -2.86
C LEU A 73 -21.80 -12.89 -2.79
N TRP A 74 -20.92 -13.88 -3.01
CA TRP A 74 -19.48 -13.65 -3.05
C TRP A 74 -19.07 -12.77 -4.23
N LEU A 75 -19.63 -13.00 -5.42
CA LEU A 75 -19.38 -12.17 -6.60
C LEU A 75 -19.81 -10.72 -6.37
N GLY A 76 -20.94 -10.50 -5.68
CA GLY A 76 -21.49 -9.18 -5.47
C GLY A 76 -21.67 -8.41 -6.78
N PRO A 77 -21.07 -7.21 -6.94
CA PRO A 77 -21.18 -6.41 -8.16
C PRO A 77 -20.17 -6.80 -9.26
N ALA A 78 -19.33 -7.80 -9.04
CA ALA A 78 -18.36 -8.25 -10.04
C ALA A 78 -19.06 -8.99 -11.19
N PRO A 79 -18.45 -9.07 -12.39
CA PRO A 79 -18.98 -9.84 -13.50
C PRO A 79 -19.19 -11.31 -13.11
N GLN A 80 -20.31 -11.90 -13.58
CA GLN A 80 -20.55 -13.31 -13.37
C GLN A 80 -19.63 -14.15 -14.24
N ARG A 81 -18.87 -15.04 -13.59
CA ARG A 81 -17.98 -16.02 -14.22
C ARG A 81 -18.23 -17.39 -13.61
N PRO A 82 -17.98 -18.48 -14.36
CA PRO A 82 -17.97 -19.82 -13.78
C PRO A 82 -17.03 -19.89 -12.57
N PHE A 83 -17.34 -20.73 -11.61
CA PHE A 83 -16.47 -20.91 -10.45
C PHE A 83 -15.16 -21.61 -10.85
N SER A 84 -14.05 -21.08 -10.35
CA SER A 84 -12.75 -21.73 -10.35
C SER A 84 -12.05 -21.47 -9.03
N GLN A 85 -11.37 -22.47 -8.51
CA GLN A 85 -10.61 -22.34 -7.26
C GLN A 85 -9.54 -21.26 -7.35
N ASN A 86 -8.93 -21.05 -8.53
CA ASN A 86 -7.94 -20.00 -8.75
C ASN A 86 -8.53 -18.58 -8.84
N ARG A 87 -9.85 -18.45 -8.88
CA ARG A 87 -10.54 -17.15 -8.77
C ARG A 87 -11.21 -16.95 -7.43
N PHE A 88 -11.01 -17.88 -6.49
CA PHE A 88 -11.65 -17.87 -5.19
C PHE A 88 -10.61 -17.79 -4.06
N HIS A 89 -11.06 -17.64 -2.79
CA HIS A 89 -10.21 -17.46 -1.62
C HIS A 89 -9.04 -16.51 -1.89
N TYR A 90 -7.83 -16.83 -1.49
CA TYR A 90 -6.68 -15.94 -1.59
C TYR A 90 -6.36 -15.49 -3.02
N ASN A 91 -6.58 -16.33 -4.04
CA ASN A 91 -6.16 -16.05 -5.43
C ASN A 91 -7.06 -15.07 -6.18
N TRP A 92 -8.22 -14.69 -5.65
CA TRP A 92 -9.12 -13.71 -6.27
C TRP A 92 -8.42 -12.40 -6.65
N HIS A 93 -7.45 -11.98 -5.88
CA HIS A 93 -6.78 -10.70 -6.09
C HIS A 93 -5.81 -10.67 -7.28
N TRP A 94 -5.55 -11.81 -7.91
CA TRP A 94 -4.80 -11.92 -9.16
C TRP A 94 -5.66 -11.79 -10.42
N ASN A 95 -6.96 -11.63 -10.28
CA ASN A 95 -7.92 -11.53 -11.38
C ASN A 95 -8.51 -10.12 -11.42
N TRP A 96 -8.54 -9.50 -12.60
CA TRP A 96 -8.98 -8.11 -12.78
C TRP A 96 -10.43 -7.86 -12.36
N ASP A 97 -11.32 -8.86 -12.46
CA ASP A 97 -12.72 -8.72 -12.06
C ASP A 97 -12.90 -8.57 -10.55
N TYR A 98 -11.95 -9.03 -9.75
CA TYR A 98 -12.09 -9.12 -8.28
C TYR A 98 -10.99 -8.36 -7.53
N GLY A 99 -9.81 -8.23 -8.12
CA GLY A 99 -8.64 -7.64 -7.51
C GLY A 99 -7.84 -6.78 -8.46
N ASN A 100 -6.69 -6.32 -8.02
CA ASN A 100 -5.79 -5.46 -8.77
C ASN A 100 -4.31 -5.82 -8.55
N GLY A 101 -4.04 -7.09 -8.29
CA GLY A 101 -2.69 -7.60 -8.10
C GLY A 101 -2.03 -7.21 -6.78
N ASP A 102 -0.76 -7.50 -6.63
CA ASP A 102 -0.01 -7.13 -5.42
C ASP A 102 0.18 -5.62 -5.27
N ILE A 103 0.09 -4.85 -6.33
CA ILE A 103 0.11 -3.39 -6.23
C ILE A 103 -1.05 -2.85 -5.38
N GLY A 104 -2.21 -3.52 -5.41
CA GLY A 104 -3.35 -3.18 -4.55
C GLY A 104 -3.45 -4.05 -3.30
N ASN A 105 -3.04 -5.32 -3.35
CA ASN A 105 -3.11 -6.21 -2.21
C ASN A 105 -2.14 -5.80 -1.09
N GLN A 106 -0.85 -5.76 -1.38
CA GLN A 106 0.18 -5.32 -0.44
C GLN A 106 0.54 -3.86 -0.65
N GLY A 107 0.67 -3.46 -1.91
CA GLY A 107 1.22 -2.15 -2.28
C GLY A 107 0.43 -0.97 -1.73
N VAL A 108 -0.87 -1.11 -1.50
CA VAL A 108 -1.69 -0.04 -0.91
C VAL A 108 -1.16 0.44 0.44
N HIS A 109 -0.55 -0.43 1.25
CA HIS A 109 0.05 -0.07 2.53
C HIS A 109 1.30 0.81 2.33
N GLN A 110 2.16 0.44 1.38
CA GLN A 110 3.37 1.19 1.08
C GLN A 110 3.06 2.50 0.33
N PHE A 111 2.06 2.50 -0.55
CA PHE A 111 1.53 3.75 -1.14
C PHE A 111 1.04 4.71 -0.09
N ASP A 112 0.33 4.21 0.92
CA ASP A 112 -0.19 5.03 2.00
C ASP A 112 0.92 5.70 2.80
N ILE A 113 1.93 4.93 3.21
CA ILE A 113 3.08 5.46 3.94
C ILE A 113 3.91 6.41 3.09
N ALA A 114 4.15 6.07 1.81
CA ALA A 114 4.89 6.93 0.89
C ALA A 114 4.19 8.28 0.69
N ARG A 115 2.87 8.27 0.46
CA ARG A 115 2.05 9.47 0.35
C ARG A 115 2.08 10.31 1.63
N TRP A 116 1.93 9.67 2.78
CA TRP A 116 1.92 10.32 4.08
C TRP A 116 3.29 10.95 4.40
N GLY A 117 4.39 10.23 4.21
CA GLY A 117 5.73 10.75 4.45
C GLY A 117 6.15 11.87 3.50
N LEU A 118 5.70 11.82 2.23
CA LEU A 118 5.87 12.92 1.27
C LEU A 118 4.98 14.14 1.59
N GLY A 119 3.97 13.99 2.48
CA GLY A 119 2.99 15.04 2.78
C GLY A 119 2.01 15.31 1.62
N MET A 120 1.64 14.27 0.85
CA MET A 120 0.80 14.43 -0.34
C MET A 120 -0.67 14.15 -0.01
N ASP A 121 -1.49 15.20 0.00
CA ASP A 121 -2.94 15.10 0.15
C ASP A 121 -3.68 15.07 -1.18
N GLU A 122 -3.07 15.57 -2.23
CA GLU A 122 -3.61 15.58 -3.58
C GLU A 122 -3.13 14.38 -4.39
N HIS A 123 -3.83 14.10 -5.49
CA HIS A 123 -3.41 13.08 -6.44
C HIS A 123 -2.25 13.58 -7.32
N PRO A 124 -1.41 12.66 -7.85
CA PRO A 124 -0.34 13.03 -8.77
C PRO A 124 -0.91 13.63 -10.07
N ILE A 125 -0.16 14.54 -10.68
CA ILE A 125 -0.51 15.14 -11.97
C ILE A 125 -0.09 14.30 -13.17
N LYS A 126 0.81 13.34 -12.94
CA LYS A 126 1.29 12.42 -13.98
C LYS A 126 1.60 11.07 -13.37
N VAL A 127 1.19 10.02 -14.08
CA VAL A 127 1.54 8.63 -13.78
C VAL A 127 2.12 7.98 -15.02
N SER A 128 3.19 7.22 -14.85
CA SER A 128 3.75 6.34 -15.88
C SER A 128 3.96 4.97 -15.26
N SER A 129 3.42 3.94 -15.88
CA SER A 129 3.50 2.58 -15.37
C SER A 129 3.78 1.60 -16.50
N THR A 130 4.56 0.57 -16.21
CA THR A 130 4.76 -0.58 -17.08
C THR A 130 4.80 -1.83 -16.23
N GLY A 131 4.22 -2.91 -16.73
CA GLY A 131 4.20 -4.18 -16.03
C GLY A 131 3.91 -5.34 -16.95
N ALA A 132 4.23 -6.53 -16.49
CA ALA A 132 3.97 -7.77 -17.21
C ALA A 132 3.79 -8.93 -16.22
N HIS A 133 3.10 -9.97 -16.66
CA HIS A 133 3.13 -11.28 -16.03
C HIS A 133 4.28 -12.06 -16.66
N VAL A 134 5.30 -12.36 -15.86
CA VAL A 134 6.55 -12.99 -16.30
C VAL A 134 6.83 -14.23 -15.47
N MET A 135 7.72 -15.08 -15.92
CA MET A 135 8.20 -16.30 -15.27
C MET A 135 7.24 -17.49 -15.31
N PHE A 136 5.95 -17.29 -15.10
CA PHE A 136 4.98 -18.36 -14.96
C PHE A 136 3.97 -18.37 -16.11
N ASP A 137 3.46 -19.53 -16.43
CA ASP A 137 2.32 -19.73 -17.32
C ASP A 137 1.16 -20.29 -16.50
N ASP A 138 0.39 -19.41 -15.88
CA ASP A 138 -0.66 -19.73 -14.94
C ASP A 138 -1.94 -18.87 -15.14
N ASP A 139 -2.87 -18.93 -14.20
CA ASP A 139 -4.16 -18.23 -14.29
C ASP A 139 -4.11 -16.79 -13.78
N GLN A 140 -2.97 -16.26 -13.37
CA GLN A 140 -2.84 -14.87 -12.94
C GLN A 140 -2.99 -13.92 -14.13
N GLU A 141 -3.90 -12.95 -14.00
CA GLU A 141 -4.17 -11.93 -15.02
C GLU A 141 -3.37 -10.62 -14.75
N THR A 142 -3.06 -10.33 -13.48
CA THR A 142 -2.38 -9.10 -13.08
C THR A 142 -0.86 -9.21 -13.24
N PRO A 143 -0.15 -8.10 -13.45
CA PRO A 143 1.31 -8.11 -13.47
C PRO A 143 1.92 -8.67 -12.18
N ASN A 144 2.96 -9.45 -12.31
CA ASN A 144 3.81 -9.89 -11.20
C ASN A 144 5.17 -9.15 -11.15
N VAL A 145 5.46 -8.37 -12.20
CA VAL A 145 6.50 -7.35 -12.23
C VAL A 145 5.88 -6.07 -12.75
N GLN A 146 5.97 -4.97 -11.98
CA GLN A 146 5.39 -3.68 -12.34
C GLN A 146 6.21 -2.53 -11.76
N HIS A 147 6.50 -1.53 -12.57
CA HIS A 147 7.13 -0.28 -12.17
C HIS A 147 6.22 0.90 -12.44
N SER A 148 6.02 1.75 -11.45
CA SER A 148 5.14 2.91 -11.54
C SER A 148 5.81 4.15 -10.98
N ILE A 149 5.67 5.28 -11.66
CA ILE A 149 6.22 6.57 -11.26
C ILE A 149 5.09 7.59 -11.25
N PHE A 150 4.96 8.29 -10.13
CA PHE A 150 3.98 9.32 -9.89
C PHE A 150 4.66 10.66 -9.66
N SER A 151 4.26 11.69 -10.39
CA SER A 151 4.79 13.05 -10.24
C SER A 151 3.71 13.95 -9.65
N TYR A 152 4.07 14.70 -8.61
CA TYR A 152 3.18 15.63 -7.93
C TYR A 152 3.45 17.06 -8.37
N ASP A 153 2.39 17.89 -8.37
CA ASP A 153 2.47 19.30 -8.76
C ASP A 153 3.39 20.07 -7.79
N PRO A 154 4.40 20.79 -8.29
CA PRO A 154 5.21 21.68 -7.45
C PRO A 154 4.39 22.65 -6.59
N LYS A 155 3.21 23.07 -7.05
CA LYS A 155 2.34 23.97 -6.28
C LYS A 155 1.81 23.33 -5.00
N SER A 156 1.49 22.03 -5.04
CA SER A 156 1.02 21.30 -3.86
C SER A 156 2.15 20.80 -2.95
N THR A 157 3.40 20.93 -3.38
CA THR A 157 4.58 20.42 -2.69
C THR A 157 5.53 21.50 -2.17
N GLY A 158 5.06 22.73 -2.05
CA GLY A 158 5.90 23.85 -1.57
C GLY A 158 6.86 24.41 -2.60
N GLY A 159 6.57 24.25 -3.89
CA GLY A 159 7.31 24.87 -5.01
C GLY A 159 8.34 23.96 -5.67
N LYS A 160 8.51 22.72 -5.22
CA LYS A 160 9.45 21.77 -5.81
C LYS A 160 8.77 20.45 -6.17
N PRO A 161 9.14 19.79 -7.30
CA PRO A 161 8.53 18.53 -7.69
C PRO A 161 8.87 17.42 -6.69
N LYS A 162 7.89 16.57 -6.39
CA LYS A 162 8.09 15.33 -5.64
C LYS A 162 7.72 14.13 -6.49
N ILE A 163 8.43 13.03 -6.27
CA ILE A 163 8.27 11.79 -7.03
C ILE A 163 7.97 10.66 -6.05
N LEU A 164 6.97 9.86 -6.38
CA LEU A 164 6.76 8.56 -5.78
C LEU A 164 7.03 7.49 -6.83
N GLN A 165 7.99 6.62 -6.57
CA GLN A 165 8.23 5.42 -7.36
C GLN A 165 7.65 4.23 -6.64
N PHE A 166 7.07 3.28 -7.36
CA PHE A 166 6.57 2.04 -6.79
C PHE A 166 6.96 0.85 -7.64
N GLU A 167 7.40 -0.23 -6.99
CA GLU A 167 7.79 -1.45 -7.67
C GLU A 167 7.15 -2.68 -7.04
N VAL A 168 6.47 -3.47 -7.87
CA VAL A 168 6.08 -4.85 -7.57
C VAL A 168 7.06 -5.78 -8.27
N ARG A 169 7.57 -6.77 -7.53
CA ARG A 169 8.42 -7.81 -8.09
C ARG A 169 8.23 -9.08 -7.29
N HIS A 170 7.75 -10.10 -7.97
CA HIS A 170 7.59 -11.43 -7.40
C HIS A 170 8.84 -12.29 -7.61
N TRP A 171 8.85 -13.44 -7.00
CA TRP A 171 9.81 -14.53 -7.13
C TRP A 171 11.14 -14.29 -6.43
N ILE A 172 11.88 -13.23 -6.75
CA ILE A 172 13.20 -12.99 -6.14
C ILE A 172 13.27 -11.60 -5.54
N THR A 173 13.75 -11.52 -4.31
CA THR A 173 14.08 -10.29 -3.61
C THR A 173 15.58 -10.21 -3.34
N ASN A 174 16.09 -9.00 -3.20
CA ASN A 174 17.50 -8.70 -2.93
C ASN A 174 17.70 -7.79 -1.71
N HIS A 175 16.71 -7.72 -0.83
CA HIS A 175 16.74 -6.90 0.39
C HIS A 175 17.12 -5.43 0.13
N GLU A 176 16.57 -4.81 -0.91
CA GLU A 176 16.82 -3.43 -1.25
C GLU A 176 16.53 -2.52 -0.04
N GLY A 177 17.42 -1.57 0.23
CA GLY A 177 17.32 -0.71 1.41
C GLY A 177 17.56 -1.43 2.73
N GLN A 178 18.10 -2.64 2.71
CA GLN A 178 18.26 -3.51 3.88
C GLN A 178 16.91 -3.89 4.53
N ILE A 179 15.84 -3.89 3.74
CA ILE A 179 14.50 -4.28 4.15
C ILE A 179 14.36 -5.80 4.10
N GLY A 180 13.86 -6.40 5.19
CA GLY A 180 13.74 -7.85 5.36
C GLY A 180 15.10 -8.52 5.65
N GLU A 181 15.07 -9.77 6.03
CA GLU A 181 16.25 -10.60 6.31
C GLU A 181 16.07 -12.01 5.71
N GLY A 182 17.18 -12.60 5.25
CA GLY A 182 17.19 -14.00 4.75
C GLY A 182 16.20 -14.24 3.61
N PRO A 183 15.29 -15.23 3.74
CA PRO A 183 14.29 -15.54 2.72
C PRO A 183 13.02 -14.67 2.80
N ASP A 184 13.00 -13.62 3.62
CA ASP A 184 11.82 -12.81 3.83
C ASP A 184 11.53 -11.89 2.64
N ASN A 185 10.28 -11.41 2.59
CA ASN A 185 9.88 -10.43 1.59
C ASN A 185 10.56 -9.08 1.84
N THR A 186 10.86 -8.35 0.78
CA THR A 186 11.30 -6.96 0.87
C THR A 186 10.08 -6.05 0.66
N ILE A 187 9.47 -5.62 1.76
CA ILE A 187 8.26 -4.80 1.77
C ILE A 187 8.51 -3.57 2.63
N GLY A 188 8.47 -2.40 2.04
CA GLY A 188 8.73 -1.17 2.77
C GLY A 188 8.70 0.08 1.90
N VAL A 189 9.21 1.17 2.46
CA VAL A 189 9.31 2.46 1.77
C VAL A 189 10.65 3.11 2.09
N ILE A 190 11.33 3.62 1.08
CA ILE A 190 12.56 4.40 1.25
C ILE A 190 12.23 5.86 0.88
N PHE A 191 12.52 6.78 1.79
CA PHE A 191 12.43 8.23 1.56
C PHE A 191 13.81 8.80 1.33
N TYR A 192 13.96 9.64 0.31
CA TYR A 192 15.21 10.31 -0.02
C TYR A 192 15.07 11.81 0.21
N GLY A 193 15.96 12.35 1.02
CA GLY A 193 16.09 13.76 1.32
C GLY A 193 17.45 14.32 0.94
N SER A 194 17.63 15.64 1.01
CA SER A 194 18.90 16.30 0.66
C SER A 194 20.03 15.96 1.63
N GLU A 195 19.71 15.59 2.89
CA GLU A 195 20.67 15.29 3.95
C GLU A 195 20.81 13.81 4.26
N GLY A 196 20.01 12.92 3.63
CA GLY A 196 20.08 11.50 3.88
C GLY A 196 18.84 10.76 3.38
N TYR A 197 18.61 9.57 3.95
CA TYR A 197 17.46 8.76 3.64
C TYR A 197 16.87 8.09 4.88
N LEU A 198 15.58 7.74 4.80
CA LEU A 198 14.87 6.98 5.84
C LEU A 198 14.26 5.74 5.20
N VAL A 199 14.48 4.60 5.83
CA VAL A 199 13.93 3.31 5.43
C VAL A 199 12.83 2.92 6.41
N VAL A 200 11.64 2.65 5.89
CA VAL A 200 10.56 1.95 6.59
C VAL A 200 10.66 0.49 6.21
N ASP A 201 10.90 -0.38 7.19
CA ASP A 201 10.98 -1.82 7.03
C ASP A 201 9.70 -2.49 7.55
N GLY A 202 8.95 -3.10 6.64
CA GLY A 202 7.69 -3.74 6.98
C GLY A 202 6.61 -2.76 7.47
N TYR A 203 6.12 -2.98 8.69
CA TYR A 203 4.95 -2.29 9.23
C TYR A 203 5.22 -1.37 10.41
N ALA A 204 6.25 -1.62 11.21
CA ALA A 204 6.47 -0.90 12.47
C ALA A 204 7.89 -0.36 12.64
N SER A 205 8.85 -0.88 11.88
CA SER A 205 10.27 -0.54 12.01
C SER A 205 10.68 0.51 10.99
N TRP A 206 11.58 1.41 11.42
CA TRP A 206 12.25 2.34 10.53
C TRP A 206 13.61 2.75 11.07
N HIS A 207 14.49 3.17 10.17
CA HIS A 207 15.76 3.79 10.52
C HIS A 207 16.14 4.89 9.52
N ALA A 208 16.86 5.89 10.00
CA ALA A 208 17.38 6.98 9.18
C ALA A 208 18.90 6.96 9.13
N VAL A 209 19.44 7.38 7.98
CA VAL A 209 20.86 7.48 7.71
C VAL A 209 21.15 8.85 7.12
N LEU A 210 22.14 9.57 7.69
CA LEU A 210 22.48 10.92 7.31
C LEU A 210 23.86 11.01 6.66
N GLY A 211 23.96 11.96 5.73
CA GLY A 211 25.17 12.33 5.07
C GLY A 211 25.73 11.27 4.10
N ARG A 212 26.75 11.66 3.35
CA ARG A 212 27.45 10.76 2.41
C ARG A 212 28.23 9.67 3.14
N ASP A 213 28.61 9.91 4.38
CA ASP A 213 29.30 8.94 5.24
C ASP A 213 28.36 7.87 5.81
N ARG A 214 27.05 7.94 5.48
CA ARG A 214 26.03 6.99 5.90
C ARG A 214 25.96 6.80 7.42
N LYS A 215 25.97 7.88 8.17
CA LYS A 215 25.89 7.82 9.64
C LYS A 215 24.51 7.41 10.09
N PRO A 216 24.38 6.32 10.87
CA PRO A 216 23.11 6.00 11.53
C PRO A 216 22.61 7.18 12.36
N ALA A 217 21.31 7.47 12.28
CA ALA A 217 20.68 8.55 13.01
C ALA A 217 19.57 8.00 13.93
N ALA A 218 18.31 8.30 13.65
CA ALA A 218 17.19 7.83 14.46
C ALA A 218 16.62 6.51 13.94
N SER A 219 16.02 5.76 14.84
CA SER A 219 15.26 4.54 14.50
C SER A 219 14.18 4.27 15.55
N ALA A 220 13.15 3.53 15.18
CA ALA A 220 12.17 2.98 16.11
C ALA A 220 11.54 1.71 15.53
N ASN A 221 11.02 0.88 16.45
CA ASN A 221 10.22 -0.29 16.14
C ASN A 221 9.13 -0.39 17.21
N VAL A 222 7.97 0.21 16.96
CA VAL A 222 6.86 0.26 17.92
C VAL A 222 5.56 -0.01 17.20
N GLU A 223 4.90 -1.09 17.57
CA GLU A 223 3.60 -1.48 17.04
C GLU A 223 2.45 -0.81 17.80
N GLY A 224 1.30 -0.70 17.15
CA GLY A 224 0.05 -0.19 17.71
C GLY A 224 -1.11 -1.10 17.34
N ASP A 225 -2.26 -0.87 17.99
CA ASP A 225 -3.47 -1.65 17.78
C ASP A 225 -4.50 -0.88 16.96
N HIS A 226 -4.58 -1.23 15.68
CA HIS A 226 -5.51 -0.62 14.71
C HIS A 226 -6.97 -0.97 15.01
N PHE A 227 -7.22 -2.19 15.46
CA PHE A 227 -8.57 -2.65 15.79
C PHE A 227 -9.07 -1.99 17.07
N LYS A 228 -8.20 -1.86 18.08
CA LYS A 228 -8.54 -1.11 19.30
C LYS A 228 -8.88 0.34 18.98
N ASN A 229 -8.11 1.00 18.10
CA ASN A 229 -8.40 2.37 17.65
C ASN A 229 -9.80 2.48 17.02
N PHE A 230 -10.19 1.52 16.18
CA PHE A 230 -11.54 1.46 15.61
C PHE A 230 -12.62 1.32 16.71
N VAL A 231 -12.46 0.35 17.60
CA VAL A 231 -13.42 0.10 18.69
C VAL A 231 -13.58 1.32 19.59
N ASP A 232 -12.47 1.99 19.93
CA ASP A 232 -12.48 3.20 20.75
C ASP A 232 -13.19 4.36 20.03
N ALA A 233 -12.96 4.54 18.73
CA ALA A 233 -13.65 5.52 17.91
C ALA A 233 -15.16 5.25 17.82
N VAL A 234 -15.56 3.98 17.69
CA VAL A 234 -17.00 3.58 17.71
C VAL A 234 -17.64 3.87 19.05
N ARG A 235 -16.96 3.55 20.17
CA ARG A 235 -17.47 3.79 21.54
C ARG A 235 -17.61 5.27 21.85
N SER A 236 -16.63 6.06 21.47
CA SER A 236 -16.63 7.52 21.67
C SER A 236 -17.48 8.28 20.66
N ARG A 237 -17.95 7.63 19.59
CA ARG A 237 -18.63 8.26 18.45
C ARG A 237 -17.80 9.37 17.79
N ASN A 238 -16.47 9.26 17.87
CA ASN A 238 -15.55 10.25 17.33
C ASN A 238 -14.80 9.71 16.10
N ALA A 239 -15.31 9.99 14.89
CA ALA A 239 -14.63 9.62 13.65
C ALA A 239 -13.25 10.30 13.49
N GLY A 240 -13.04 11.46 14.10
CA GLY A 240 -11.78 12.19 14.08
C GLY A 240 -10.64 11.52 14.86
N SER A 241 -10.94 10.54 15.71
CA SER A 241 -9.94 9.74 16.44
C SER A 241 -9.42 8.53 15.66
N LEU A 242 -9.97 8.25 14.48
CA LEU A 242 -9.48 7.18 13.63
C LEU A 242 -8.07 7.48 13.09
N ASN A 243 -7.16 6.53 13.23
CA ASN A 243 -5.82 6.65 12.65
C ASN A 243 -5.83 6.57 11.11
N CYS A 244 -6.83 5.90 10.54
CA CYS A 244 -7.02 5.84 9.09
C CYS A 244 -8.49 5.93 8.73
N SER A 245 -8.96 7.13 8.35
CA SER A 245 -10.32 7.33 7.88
C SER A 245 -10.57 6.67 6.52
N ILE A 246 -11.84 6.54 6.15
CA ILE A 246 -12.22 6.04 4.83
C ILE A 246 -11.70 6.93 3.70
N GLU A 247 -11.54 8.25 3.91
CA GLU A 247 -10.96 9.19 2.97
C GLU A 247 -9.48 8.89 2.72
N GLU A 248 -8.71 8.61 3.77
CA GLU A 248 -7.30 8.23 3.63
C GLU A 248 -7.14 6.92 2.85
N GLY A 249 -7.98 5.94 3.16
CA GLY A 249 -8.03 4.69 2.41
C GLY A 249 -8.32 4.91 0.92
N TYR A 250 -9.25 5.81 0.60
CA TYR A 250 -9.57 6.19 -0.78
C TYR A 250 -8.36 6.79 -1.49
N LYS A 251 -7.72 7.80 -0.90
CA LYS A 251 -6.57 8.49 -1.51
C LYS A 251 -5.44 7.52 -1.86
N SER A 252 -5.14 6.57 -0.98
CA SER A 252 -4.06 5.60 -1.19
C SER A 252 -4.44 4.50 -2.19
N THR A 253 -5.68 4.01 -2.15
CA THR A 253 -6.17 2.99 -3.10
C THR A 253 -6.22 3.52 -4.54
N VAL A 254 -6.54 4.80 -4.73
CA VAL A 254 -6.56 5.43 -6.07
C VAL A 254 -5.18 5.35 -6.74
N LEU A 255 -4.08 5.46 -6.00
CA LEU A 255 -2.73 5.32 -6.57
C LEU A 255 -2.51 3.92 -7.16
N CYS A 256 -3.01 2.87 -6.50
CA CYS A 256 -2.95 1.51 -7.04
C CYS A 256 -3.70 1.40 -8.39
N HIS A 257 -4.90 1.99 -8.47
CA HIS A 257 -5.68 2.00 -9.72
C HIS A 257 -5.06 2.86 -10.82
N MET A 258 -4.39 3.95 -10.47
CA MET A 258 -3.69 4.79 -11.44
C MET A 258 -2.45 4.08 -12.02
N ALA A 259 -1.86 3.18 -11.26
CA ALA A 259 -0.70 2.39 -11.70
C ALA A 259 -1.09 1.27 -12.68
N ASN A 260 -2.26 0.66 -12.50
CA ASN A 260 -2.84 -0.37 -13.37
C ASN A 260 -3.52 0.23 -14.60
#